data_396425acd92ae28d99291d4f95bf852d
#
_entry.id   396425acd92ae28d99291d4f95bf852d
#
_cell.length_a   1.000
_cell.length_b   1.000
_cell.length_c   1.000
_cell.angle_alpha   90.00
_cell.angle_beta   90.00
_cell.angle_gamma   90.00
#
_symmetry.space_group_name_H-M   'P 1'
#
loop_
_entity.id
_entity.type
_entity.pdbx_description
1 polymer ?
#
loop_
_entity_poly.entity_id
_entity_poly.type
_entity_poly.pdbx_seq_one_letter_code
_entity_poly.pdbx_strand_id
1 'polypeptide(L)'
;MKNLKFGLFALVIISMLTWTVSPAAADKKPNILVIWGDDVGQSNISAYTNGMMGYQTPNIDRIAKEGIIFTDYYGEQSCTAGRSSFIMGQSVFRTGLSKVGLPGAEIGQRDEDPTIAVLLKDQGYATGQFGKNHLGDRDEHLPTNHGFDEFFGN
;
A
#
# COMPACT_ATOMS: atom_id res chain seq x y z
N MET A 1 64.74 15.06 -19.21
CA MET A 1 64.15 13.88 -18.52
C MET A 1 63.26 14.26 -17.31
N LYS A 2 63.33 15.43 -16.70
CA LYS A 2 62.43 15.85 -15.58
C LYS A 2 61.00 16.16 -16.01
N ASN A 3 60.77 16.63 -17.23
CA ASN A 3 59.43 17.04 -17.71
C ASN A 3 58.54 15.86 -18.16
N LEU A 4 59.15 14.70 -18.46
CA LEU A 4 58.37 13.52 -18.89
C LEU A 4 57.68 12.83 -17.71
N LYS A 5 58.26 12.90 -16.51
CA LYS A 5 57.68 12.32 -15.30
C LYS A 5 56.46 13.12 -14.81
N PHE A 6 56.46 14.44 -15.00
CA PHE A 6 55.34 15.28 -14.62
C PHE A 6 54.11 15.12 -15.54
N GLY A 7 54.35 14.91 -16.84
CA GLY A 7 53.25 14.66 -17.80
C GLY A 7 52.55 13.32 -17.55
N LEU A 8 53.30 12.28 -17.16
CA LEU A 8 52.75 10.95 -16.88
C LEU A 8 51.92 10.93 -15.59
N PHE A 9 52.33 11.69 -14.56
CA PHE A 9 51.55 11.84 -13.30
C PHE A 9 50.27 12.62 -13.49
N ALA A 10 50.27 13.67 -14.31
CA ALA A 10 49.08 14.44 -14.65
C ALA A 10 48.04 13.63 -15.46
N LEU A 11 48.51 12.74 -16.38
CA LEU A 11 47.66 11.86 -17.17
C LEU A 11 46.99 10.77 -16.31
N VAL A 12 47.68 10.25 -15.31
CA VAL A 12 47.13 9.24 -14.36
C VAL A 12 46.08 9.86 -13.43
N ILE A 13 46.30 11.11 -13.00
CA ILE A 13 45.32 11.81 -12.14
C ILE A 13 44.06 12.17 -12.93
N ILE A 14 44.18 12.56 -14.20
CA ILE A 14 43.01 12.87 -15.06
C ILE A 14 42.24 11.59 -15.40
N SER A 15 42.93 10.42 -15.56
CA SER A 15 42.20 9.15 -15.81
C SER A 15 41.49 8.62 -14.57
N MET A 16 41.91 8.97 -13.36
CA MET A 16 41.19 8.60 -12.14
C MET A 16 39.95 9.47 -11.83
N LEU A 17 39.86 10.66 -12.43
CA LEU A 17 38.71 11.54 -12.24
C LEU A 17 37.54 11.26 -13.20
N THR A 18 37.70 10.35 -14.17
CA THR A 18 36.64 9.93 -15.09
C THR A 18 35.93 8.66 -14.66
N TRP A 19 35.92 8.31 -13.37
CA TRP A 19 34.93 7.40 -12.87
C TRP A 19 33.58 8.08 -12.99
N THR A 20 32.98 7.92 -14.14
CA THR A 20 31.59 8.29 -14.36
C THR A 20 30.77 7.55 -13.32
N VAL A 21 30.28 8.29 -12.34
CA VAL A 21 29.18 7.81 -11.52
C VAL A 21 28.05 7.56 -12.51
N SER A 22 27.87 6.29 -12.91
CA SER A 22 26.67 5.90 -13.64
C SER A 22 25.49 6.42 -12.81
N PRO A 23 24.60 7.22 -13.37
CA PRO A 23 23.38 7.54 -12.62
C PRO A 23 22.78 6.21 -12.23
N ALA A 24 22.62 5.98 -10.94
CA ALA A 24 21.86 4.84 -10.46
C ALA A 24 20.54 4.84 -11.25
N ALA A 25 20.28 3.78 -11.99
CA ALA A 25 19.02 3.64 -12.68
C ALA A 25 17.95 3.89 -11.62
N ALA A 26 17.12 4.90 -11.83
CA ALA A 26 16.07 5.22 -10.87
C ALA A 26 15.30 3.92 -10.62
N ASP A 27 15.36 3.40 -9.41
CA ASP A 27 14.73 2.13 -9.07
C ASP A 27 13.26 2.23 -9.48
N LYS A 28 12.85 1.32 -10.36
CA LYS A 28 11.47 1.28 -10.82
C LYS A 28 10.58 1.03 -9.61
N LYS A 29 9.70 1.97 -9.33
CA LYS A 29 8.77 1.85 -8.19
C LYS A 29 7.99 0.53 -8.26
N PRO A 30 7.86 -0.22 -7.18
CA PRO A 30 7.15 -1.49 -7.17
C PRO A 30 5.65 -1.26 -7.39
N ASN A 31 4.98 -2.21 -8.03
CA ASN A 31 3.53 -2.27 -8.00
C ASN A 31 3.07 -2.67 -6.59
N ILE A 32 1.95 -2.11 -6.15
CA ILE A 32 1.37 -2.37 -4.84
C ILE A 32 0.00 -3.02 -5.04
N LEU A 33 -0.15 -4.24 -4.57
CA LEU A 33 -1.43 -4.95 -4.55
C LEU A 33 -1.84 -5.18 -3.10
N VAL A 34 -3.01 -4.66 -2.73
CA VAL A 34 -3.65 -4.92 -1.43
C VAL A 34 -4.84 -5.83 -1.64
N ILE A 35 -4.88 -6.94 -0.94
CA ILE A 35 -6.01 -7.86 -0.94
C ILE A 35 -6.64 -7.84 0.44
N TRP A 36 -7.88 -7.40 0.52
CA TRP A 36 -8.62 -7.23 1.75
C TRP A 36 -9.64 -8.36 1.94
N GLY A 37 -9.47 -9.14 2.99
CA GLY A 37 -10.47 -10.15 3.37
C GLY A 37 -11.62 -9.49 4.12
N ASP A 38 -12.87 -9.76 3.70
CA ASP A 38 -14.07 -9.27 4.38
C ASP A 38 -14.58 -10.37 5.32
N ASP A 39 -14.51 -10.11 6.63
CA ASP A 39 -14.84 -11.05 7.71
C ASP A 39 -14.06 -12.37 7.69
N VAL A 40 -12.87 -12.38 7.10
CA VAL A 40 -11.94 -13.51 7.16
C VAL A 40 -11.13 -13.42 8.44
N GLY A 41 -11.39 -14.32 9.37
CA GLY A 41 -10.65 -14.37 10.63
C GLY A 41 -9.25 -14.99 10.50
N GLN A 42 -8.38 -14.70 11.44
CA GLN A 42 -7.03 -15.27 11.51
C GLN A 42 -7.06 -16.81 11.44
N SER A 43 -8.02 -17.44 12.09
CA SER A 43 -8.16 -18.90 12.13
C SER A 43 -8.59 -19.51 10.79
N ASN A 44 -9.06 -18.72 9.82
CA ASN A 44 -9.40 -19.17 8.48
C ASN A 44 -8.19 -19.26 7.53
N ILE A 45 -7.04 -18.75 7.95
CA ILE A 45 -5.81 -18.72 7.15
C ILE A 45 -4.83 -19.75 7.69
N SER A 46 -4.50 -20.77 6.87
CA SER A 46 -3.67 -21.89 7.32
C SER A 46 -2.23 -21.48 7.68
N ALA A 47 -1.70 -20.40 7.13
CA ALA A 47 -0.40 -19.86 7.52
C ALA A 47 -0.32 -19.47 9.01
N TYR A 48 -1.45 -19.09 9.63
CA TYR A 48 -1.52 -18.75 11.06
C TYR A 48 -1.86 -19.93 11.96
N THR A 49 -2.54 -20.94 11.45
CA THR A 49 -3.13 -22.02 12.25
C THR A 49 -2.58 -23.40 11.92
N ASN A 50 -1.71 -23.51 10.92
CA ASN A 50 -1.23 -24.78 10.37
C ASN A 50 -2.39 -25.71 9.96
N GLY A 51 -3.52 -25.13 9.54
CA GLY A 51 -4.71 -25.87 9.11
C GLY A 51 -5.54 -26.45 10.27
N MET A 52 -5.32 -26.02 11.52
CA MET A 52 -6.02 -26.54 12.71
C MET A 52 -7.55 -26.48 12.59
N MET A 53 -8.07 -25.45 11.93
CA MET A 53 -9.51 -25.26 11.72
C MET A 53 -10.03 -25.94 10.44
N GLY A 54 -9.23 -26.77 9.80
CA GLY A 54 -9.59 -27.48 8.56
C GLY A 54 -9.49 -26.64 7.28
N TYR A 55 -9.21 -25.36 7.40
CA TYR A 55 -9.00 -24.48 6.23
C TYR A 55 -7.62 -24.67 5.62
N GLN A 56 -7.55 -24.58 4.30
CA GLN A 56 -6.31 -24.64 3.53
C GLN A 56 -6.25 -23.42 2.60
N THR A 57 -5.22 -22.60 2.78
CA THR A 57 -5.00 -21.36 2.02
C THR A 57 -3.63 -21.36 1.34
N PRO A 58 -3.36 -22.33 0.42
CA PRO A 58 -2.00 -22.58 -0.06
C PRO A 58 -1.34 -21.40 -0.76
N ASN A 59 -2.11 -20.55 -1.44
CA ASN A 59 -1.59 -19.36 -2.10
C ASN A 59 -1.26 -18.24 -1.11
N ILE A 60 -2.06 -18.08 -0.05
CA ILE A 60 -1.77 -17.13 1.03
C ILE A 60 -0.59 -17.63 1.86
N ASP A 61 -0.54 -18.93 2.16
CA ASP A 61 0.57 -19.56 2.86
C ASP A 61 1.90 -19.40 2.10
N ARG A 62 1.85 -19.40 0.76
CA ARG A 62 3.02 -19.12 -0.06
C ARG A 62 3.51 -17.68 0.14
N ILE A 63 2.62 -16.70 0.20
CA ILE A 63 3.00 -15.29 0.49
C ILE A 63 3.66 -15.21 1.86
N ALA A 64 3.10 -15.88 2.87
CA ALA A 64 3.65 -15.92 4.21
C ALA A 64 5.06 -16.57 4.25
N LYS A 65 5.28 -17.62 3.44
CA LYS A 65 6.54 -18.35 3.37
C LYS A 65 7.64 -17.59 2.60
N GLU A 66 7.27 -16.92 1.52
CA GLU A 66 8.20 -16.23 0.62
C GLU A 66 8.42 -14.76 1.00
N GLY A 67 7.53 -14.19 1.80
CA GLY A 67 7.54 -12.79 2.24
C GLY A 67 7.62 -12.66 3.75
N ILE A 68 6.68 -11.92 4.32
CA ILE A 68 6.61 -11.61 5.76
C ILE A 68 5.23 -12.00 6.29
N ILE A 69 5.20 -12.56 7.49
CA ILE A 69 3.99 -12.79 8.26
C ILE A 69 4.02 -11.92 9.52
N PHE A 70 2.94 -11.22 9.79
CA PHE A 70 2.76 -10.44 11.01
C PHE A 70 1.94 -11.25 12.01
N THR A 71 2.46 -11.49 13.19
CA THR A 71 1.80 -12.26 14.26
C THR A 71 0.93 -11.40 15.16
N ASP A 72 1.22 -10.11 15.22
CA ASP A 72 0.57 -9.13 16.09
C ASP A 72 0.10 -7.91 15.29
N TYR A 73 -0.78 -8.14 14.34
CA TYR A 73 -1.43 -7.11 13.54
C TYR A 73 -2.93 -7.16 13.77
N TYR A 74 -3.45 -6.20 14.52
CA TYR A 74 -4.83 -6.17 14.96
C TYR A 74 -5.68 -5.33 14.00
N GLY A 75 -6.86 -5.85 13.66
CA GLY A 75 -7.86 -5.15 12.88
C GLY A 75 -8.81 -4.34 13.77
N GLU A 76 -9.63 -3.53 13.13
CA GLU A 76 -10.76 -2.87 13.77
C GLU A 76 -11.95 -3.85 13.91
N GLN A 77 -12.94 -3.47 14.70
CA GLN A 77 -14.06 -4.36 15.08
C GLN A 77 -15.07 -4.64 13.97
N SER A 78 -15.03 -3.91 12.85
CA SER A 78 -15.99 -4.10 11.74
C SER A 78 -15.41 -3.69 10.38
N CYS A 79 -16.12 -4.06 9.32
CA CYS A 79 -15.68 -3.82 7.96
C CYS A 79 -15.49 -2.33 7.63
N THR A 80 -16.44 -1.45 7.93
CA THR A 80 -16.30 0.01 7.72
C THR A 80 -15.13 0.56 8.50
N ALA A 81 -15.00 0.20 9.77
CA ALA A 81 -13.92 0.66 10.64
C ALA A 81 -12.53 0.24 10.11
N GLY A 82 -12.35 -1.03 9.77
CA GLY A 82 -11.09 -1.54 9.24
C GLY A 82 -10.71 -0.92 7.90
N ARG A 83 -11.67 -0.79 6.97
CA ARG A 83 -11.45 -0.17 5.67
C ARG A 83 -11.09 1.30 5.78
N SER A 84 -11.80 2.02 6.63
CA SER A 84 -11.55 3.42 6.96
C SER A 84 -10.13 3.62 7.51
N SER A 85 -9.76 2.86 8.54
CA SER A 85 -8.43 2.96 9.15
C SER A 85 -7.31 2.66 8.16
N PHE A 86 -7.49 1.67 7.28
CA PHE A 86 -6.48 1.31 6.29
C PHE A 86 -6.38 2.36 5.17
N ILE A 87 -7.50 2.71 4.55
CA ILE A 87 -7.51 3.59 3.38
C ILE A 87 -7.08 5.01 3.74
N MET A 88 -7.50 5.52 4.90
CA MET A 88 -7.20 6.88 5.36
C MET A 88 -5.98 6.96 6.30
N GLY A 89 -5.46 5.82 6.77
CA GLY A 89 -4.35 5.81 7.72
C GLY A 89 -4.66 6.50 9.05
N GLN A 90 -5.92 6.55 9.43
CA GLN A 90 -6.40 7.27 10.60
C GLN A 90 -7.24 6.37 11.51
N SER A 91 -7.16 6.61 12.81
CA SER A 91 -8.05 5.95 13.78
C SER A 91 -9.51 6.29 13.49
N VAL A 92 -10.40 5.30 13.65
CA VAL A 92 -11.85 5.46 13.51
C VAL A 92 -12.46 6.50 14.45
N PHE A 93 -11.81 6.78 15.56
CA PHE A 93 -12.23 7.87 16.46
C PHE A 93 -12.01 9.24 15.84
N ARG A 94 -11.10 9.37 14.89
CA ARG A 94 -10.84 10.61 14.18
C ARG A 94 -11.76 10.76 12.97
N THR A 95 -11.95 9.70 12.19
CA THR A 95 -12.81 9.73 11.00
C THR A 95 -14.31 9.67 11.34
N GLY A 96 -14.67 9.16 12.52
CA GLY A 96 -16.04 8.88 12.91
C GLY A 96 -16.63 7.59 12.33
N LEU A 97 -15.88 6.89 11.46
CA LEU A 97 -16.32 5.67 10.78
C LEU A 97 -16.09 4.42 11.64
N SER A 98 -16.51 4.47 12.90
CA SER A 98 -16.27 3.40 13.88
C SER A 98 -17.22 2.21 13.76
N LYS A 99 -18.25 2.30 12.94
CA LYS A 99 -19.27 1.25 12.74
C LYS A 99 -19.93 1.38 11.38
N VAL A 100 -20.60 0.33 10.97
CA VAL A 100 -21.39 0.28 9.73
C VAL A 100 -22.53 1.28 9.80
N GLY A 101 -22.69 2.10 8.74
CA GLY A 101 -23.88 2.94 8.54
C GLY A 101 -25.08 2.11 8.11
N LEU A 102 -26.27 2.60 8.38
CA LEU A 102 -27.50 2.06 7.80
C LEU A 102 -27.58 2.45 6.31
N PRO A 103 -28.25 1.67 5.46
CA PRO A 103 -28.46 2.04 4.06
C PRO A 103 -29.06 3.44 3.91
N GLY A 104 -28.44 4.28 3.08
CA GLY A 104 -28.80 5.67 2.89
C GLY A 104 -28.37 6.62 4.01
N ALA A 105 -27.57 6.19 4.97
CA ALA A 105 -27.02 7.06 6.01
C ALA A 105 -26.16 8.16 5.40
N GLU A 106 -26.16 9.32 6.05
CA GLU A 106 -25.35 10.47 5.62
C GLU A 106 -23.87 10.31 5.98
N ILE A 107 -23.56 9.36 6.87
CA ILE A 107 -22.19 9.13 7.33
C ILE A 107 -21.36 8.43 6.24
N GLY A 108 -20.20 8.95 5.95
CA GLY A 108 -19.26 8.39 5.01
C GLY A 108 -17.90 9.07 5.11
N GLN A 109 -17.02 8.73 4.21
CA GLN A 109 -15.71 9.35 4.10
C GLN A 109 -15.88 10.84 3.79
N ARG A 110 -15.13 11.68 4.49
CA ARG A 110 -15.16 13.12 4.31
C ARG A 110 -14.08 13.58 3.35
N ASP A 111 -14.31 14.71 2.68
CA ASP A 111 -13.36 15.27 1.70
C ASP A 111 -12.00 15.64 2.33
N GLU A 112 -12.00 16.03 3.60
CA GLU A 112 -10.77 16.38 4.31
C GLU A 112 -9.93 15.18 4.76
N ASP A 113 -10.45 13.96 4.68
CA ASP A 113 -9.73 12.75 5.07
C ASP A 113 -8.88 12.24 3.89
N PRO A 114 -7.54 12.36 3.95
CA PRO A 114 -6.68 11.89 2.86
C PRO A 114 -6.74 10.38 2.73
N THR A 115 -6.63 9.89 1.52
CA THR A 115 -6.53 8.46 1.25
C THR A 115 -5.14 8.05 0.80
N ILE A 116 -4.84 6.76 0.96
CA ILE A 116 -3.62 6.17 0.39
C ILE A 116 -3.55 6.40 -1.13
N ALA A 117 -4.70 6.43 -1.83
CA ALA A 117 -4.77 6.69 -3.26
C ALA A 117 -4.28 8.09 -3.61
N VAL A 118 -4.74 9.13 -2.91
CA VAL A 118 -4.26 10.51 -3.09
C VAL A 118 -2.74 10.58 -2.91
N LEU A 119 -2.23 10.01 -1.82
CA LEU A 119 -0.79 10.05 -1.51
C LEU A 119 0.06 9.30 -2.56
N LEU A 120 -0.44 8.19 -3.07
CA LEU A 120 0.26 7.41 -4.10
C LEU A 120 0.21 8.08 -5.48
N LYS A 121 -0.88 8.77 -5.82
CA LYS A 121 -0.95 9.56 -7.06
C LYS A 121 0.12 10.66 -7.11
N ASP A 122 0.38 11.33 -6.01
CA ASP A 122 1.46 12.32 -5.91
C ASP A 122 2.84 11.70 -6.14
N GLN A 123 2.94 10.37 -5.95
CA GLN A 123 4.12 9.59 -6.27
C GLN A 123 4.12 9.01 -7.69
N GLY A 124 3.11 9.32 -8.50
CA GLY A 124 2.99 8.89 -9.90
C GLY A 124 2.43 7.47 -10.08
N TYR A 125 1.71 6.94 -9.10
CA TYR A 125 0.98 5.69 -9.24
C TYR A 125 -0.38 5.92 -9.91
N ALA A 126 -0.80 4.99 -10.77
CA ALA A 126 -2.20 4.80 -11.10
C ALA A 126 -2.87 4.00 -9.98
N THR A 127 -4.11 4.33 -9.64
CA THR A 127 -4.79 3.79 -8.47
C THR A 127 -6.15 3.20 -8.86
N GLY A 128 -6.48 2.02 -8.33
CA GLY A 128 -7.77 1.38 -8.56
C GLY A 128 -8.26 0.67 -7.31
N GLN A 129 -9.57 0.68 -7.09
CA GLN A 129 -10.23 -0.06 -6.04
C GLN A 129 -11.31 -0.95 -6.65
N PHE A 130 -11.29 -2.22 -6.29
CA PHE A 130 -12.19 -3.24 -6.84
C PHE A 130 -12.83 -4.03 -5.72
N GLY A 131 -14.16 -4.10 -5.70
CA GLY A 131 -14.94 -4.75 -4.67
C GLY A 131 -15.58 -3.78 -3.68
N LYS A 132 -15.89 -4.26 -2.48
CA LYS A 132 -16.60 -3.51 -1.46
C LYS A 132 -15.83 -2.28 -0.96
N ASN A 133 -16.44 -1.09 -1.08
CA ASN A 133 -15.93 0.16 -0.49
C ASN A 133 -16.34 0.32 0.98
N HIS A 134 -17.64 0.37 1.23
CA HIS A 134 -18.27 0.47 2.55
C HIS A 134 -17.85 1.69 3.40
N LEU A 135 -17.56 2.80 2.75
CA LEU A 135 -17.19 4.07 3.40
C LEU A 135 -18.22 5.19 3.17
N GLY A 136 -19.47 4.80 2.90
CA GLY A 136 -20.61 5.67 2.69
C GLY A 136 -21.38 5.31 1.43
N ASP A 137 -22.69 5.60 1.42
CA ASP A 137 -23.64 5.18 0.38
C ASP A 137 -23.92 6.27 -0.65
N ARG A 138 -23.44 7.50 -0.43
CA ARG A 138 -23.69 8.64 -1.31
C ARG A 138 -22.61 8.76 -2.38
N ASP A 139 -22.94 9.41 -3.48
CA ASP A 139 -22.00 9.64 -4.59
C ASP A 139 -20.73 10.38 -4.16
N GLU A 140 -20.84 11.30 -3.22
CA GLU A 140 -19.71 12.02 -2.64
C GLU A 140 -18.68 11.09 -1.97
N HIS A 141 -19.09 9.91 -1.51
CA HIS A 141 -18.22 8.93 -0.84
C HIS A 141 -17.61 7.89 -1.79
N LEU A 142 -17.83 8.01 -3.09
CA LEU A 142 -17.27 7.08 -4.06
C LEU A 142 -15.72 7.17 -4.08
N PRO A 143 -15.01 6.05 -4.19
CA PRO A 143 -13.55 6.05 -4.23
C PRO A 143 -12.94 6.97 -5.28
N THR A 144 -13.62 7.15 -6.42
CA THR A 144 -13.17 8.05 -7.49
C THR A 144 -13.17 9.52 -7.10
N ASN A 145 -13.98 9.91 -6.11
CA ASN A 145 -13.95 11.25 -5.53
C ASN A 145 -12.86 11.42 -4.45
N HIS A 146 -12.24 10.29 -4.04
CA HIS A 146 -11.24 10.23 -3.00
C HIS A 146 -9.88 9.67 -3.49
N GLY A 147 -9.53 9.98 -4.73
CA GLY A 147 -8.20 9.77 -5.26
C GLY A 147 -7.99 8.49 -6.07
N PHE A 148 -8.91 7.55 -6.09
CA PHE A 148 -8.81 6.40 -6.98
C PHE A 148 -9.15 6.79 -8.43
N ASP A 149 -8.35 6.32 -9.39
CA ASP A 149 -8.58 6.54 -10.83
C ASP A 149 -9.71 5.67 -11.36
N GLU A 150 -9.84 4.46 -10.80
CA GLU A 150 -10.86 3.49 -11.17
C GLU A 150 -11.53 2.91 -9.91
N PHE A 151 -12.83 2.68 -10.02
CA PHE A 151 -13.61 1.95 -9.02
C PHE A 151 -14.60 1.01 -9.70
N PHE A 152 -14.63 -0.23 -9.26
CA PHE A 152 -15.65 -1.20 -9.65
C PHE A 152 -16.04 -2.04 -8.43
N GLY A 153 -17.25 -1.81 -7.89
CA GLY A 153 -17.70 -2.49 -6.69
C GLY A 153 -19.00 -1.88 -6.13
N ASN A 154 -19.18 -2.06 -4.81
CA ASN A 154 -20.36 -1.59 -4.05
C ASN A 154 -19.93 -0.98 -2.72
#